data_eb9ac2c762cfb7207f491a868ccc083b
#
_entry.id   eb9ac2c762cfb7207f491a868ccc083b
#
_cell.length_a   1.000
_cell.length_b   1.000
_cell.length_c   1.000
_cell.angle_alpha   90.00
_cell.angle_beta   90.00
_cell.angle_gamma   90.00
#
_symmetry.space_group_name_H-M   'P 1'
#
loop_
_entity.id
_entity.type
_entity.pdbx_description
1 polymer ?
#
loop_
_entity_poly.entity_id
_entity_poly.type
_entity_poly.pdbx_seq_one_letter_code
_entity_poly.pdbx_strand_id
1 'polypeptide(L)'
;MPLIVENRKSAVRARPRATEWKPRRSGALQVLESPALARLGWLVHGFSTRPGGASELPAPVRGSKSKSERVLNLGFTDWDTRPRVTENRAKFFRAIGAGKMRVAALKQLHSDAAHFIDSANLDAATAGAKSALQGDALFTREPGVLLVVQTADCVPILFADKKNRAIAAIHSGWRGTLARIAVKTLGRMKMEFGTEPEDVIAAIGPAIGRCCYEVGSEVASDFDAQFRDARAWFDGPFDALASGESDPNWLPWLTMKPPGHAPPPLRVHLDLVAANRALLTDAGVPPSQISVAGLCTACRPDLLFSYRREKITGRLIAAIGIE
;
A
#
# COMPACT_ATOMS: atom_id res chain seq x y z
N MET A 1 7.52 16.30 -55.59
CA MET A 1 7.17 15.12 -54.77
C MET A 1 6.96 15.61 -53.34
N PRO A 2 5.75 15.62 -52.77
CA PRO A 2 5.52 16.03 -51.39
C PRO A 2 5.76 14.83 -50.48
N LEU A 3 6.53 15.05 -49.42
CA LEU A 3 6.79 14.10 -48.33
C LEU A 3 5.50 13.89 -47.50
N ILE A 4 5.00 12.67 -47.52
CA ILE A 4 3.88 12.24 -46.68
C ILE A 4 4.42 12.04 -45.27
N VAL A 5 4.06 12.94 -44.35
CA VAL A 5 4.27 12.79 -42.93
C VAL A 5 3.20 11.83 -42.39
N GLU A 6 3.55 10.57 -42.18
CA GLU A 6 2.70 9.61 -41.52
C GLU A 6 2.52 10.00 -40.03
N ASN A 7 1.33 10.45 -39.72
CA ASN A 7 0.86 10.80 -38.41
C ASN A 7 0.63 9.48 -37.60
N ARG A 8 1.66 8.95 -36.94
CA ARG A 8 1.50 7.81 -36.04
C ARG A 8 0.70 8.25 -34.80
N LYS A 9 -0.62 8.11 -34.88
CA LYS A 9 -1.51 8.11 -33.71
C LYS A 9 -1.03 7.01 -32.77
N SER A 10 -0.39 7.41 -31.67
CA SER A 10 -0.07 6.50 -30.57
C SER A 10 -1.38 5.90 -30.07
N ALA A 11 -1.57 4.62 -30.33
CA ALA A 11 -2.69 3.85 -29.78
C ALA A 11 -2.55 3.87 -28.26
N VAL A 12 -3.37 4.66 -27.59
CA VAL A 12 -3.59 4.57 -26.15
C VAL A 12 -4.13 3.16 -25.90
N ARG A 13 -3.23 2.26 -25.46
CA ARG A 13 -3.63 0.91 -25.04
C ARG A 13 -4.68 1.07 -23.95
N ALA A 14 -5.90 0.61 -24.22
CA ALA A 14 -6.98 0.55 -23.26
C ALA A 14 -6.47 -0.17 -22.00
N ARG A 15 -6.40 0.58 -20.89
CA ARG A 15 -6.01 0.01 -19.59
C ARG A 15 -7.02 -1.09 -19.25
N PRO A 16 -6.59 -2.30 -18.84
CA PRO A 16 -7.51 -3.29 -18.32
C PRO A 16 -8.27 -2.63 -17.17
N ARG A 17 -9.61 -2.60 -17.24
CA ARG A 17 -10.44 -2.17 -16.11
C ARG A 17 -10.09 -3.09 -14.94
N ALA A 18 -9.38 -2.55 -13.95
CA ALA A 18 -9.19 -3.23 -12.69
C ALA A 18 -10.59 -3.55 -12.16
N THR A 19 -10.86 -4.82 -11.88
CA THR A 19 -12.09 -5.20 -11.19
C THR A 19 -11.98 -4.60 -9.80
N GLU A 20 -12.68 -3.49 -9.59
CA GLU A 20 -12.72 -2.80 -8.30
C GLU A 20 -13.25 -3.76 -7.24
N TRP A 21 -12.49 -3.92 -6.15
CA TRP A 21 -12.93 -4.79 -5.06
C TRP A 21 -14.15 -4.16 -4.37
N LYS A 22 -15.19 -4.95 -4.21
CA LYS A 22 -16.39 -4.51 -3.53
C LYS A 22 -16.30 -4.78 -2.03
N PRO A 23 -16.63 -3.79 -1.16
CA PRO A 23 -16.65 -4.03 0.27
C PRO A 23 -17.72 -5.07 0.65
N ARG A 24 -17.33 -6.09 1.42
CA ARG A 24 -18.25 -7.01 2.08
C ARG A 24 -18.65 -6.43 3.43
N ARG A 25 -19.93 -6.44 3.73
CA ARG A 25 -20.45 -6.02 5.05
C ARG A 25 -20.35 -7.17 6.06
N SER A 26 -19.90 -6.85 7.28
CA SER A 26 -19.87 -7.73 8.43
C SER A 26 -20.37 -6.93 9.66
N GLY A 27 -21.67 -6.99 9.93
CA GLY A 27 -22.33 -6.08 10.87
C GLY A 27 -22.16 -4.62 10.45
N ALA A 28 -21.62 -3.80 11.36
CA ALA A 28 -21.33 -2.40 11.10
C ALA A 28 -20.03 -2.17 10.29
N LEU A 29 -19.21 -3.22 10.11
CA LEU A 29 -17.94 -3.12 9.41
C LEU A 29 -18.09 -3.35 7.90
N GLN A 30 -17.19 -2.76 7.15
CA GLN A 30 -16.96 -3.04 5.76
C GLN A 30 -15.53 -3.60 5.61
N VAL A 31 -15.36 -4.71 4.91
CA VAL A 31 -14.06 -5.36 4.68
C VAL A 31 -13.88 -5.50 3.18
N LEU A 32 -12.69 -5.16 2.69
CA LEU A 32 -12.31 -5.41 1.31
C LEU A 32 -11.56 -6.74 1.25
N GLU A 33 -11.94 -7.58 0.30
CA GLU A 33 -11.31 -8.87 0.05
C GLU A 33 -10.85 -8.97 -1.40
N SER A 34 -9.66 -9.54 -1.61
CA SER A 34 -9.20 -9.84 -2.97
C SER A 34 -9.99 -11.01 -3.53
N PRO A 35 -10.67 -10.85 -4.69
CA PRO A 35 -11.40 -11.96 -5.30
C PRO A 35 -10.50 -13.14 -5.67
N ALA A 36 -9.21 -12.89 -5.91
CA ALA A 36 -8.24 -13.94 -6.24
C ALA A 36 -7.86 -14.77 -5.01
N LEU A 37 -7.60 -14.11 -3.85
CA LEU A 37 -7.30 -14.80 -2.59
C LEU A 37 -8.52 -15.49 -2.00
N ALA A 38 -9.72 -14.93 -2.15
CA ALA A 38 -10.97 -15.52 -1.64
C ALA A 38 -11.32 -16.89 -2.24
N ARG A 39 -10.66 -17.26 -3.35
CA ARG A 39 -10.82 -18.61 -3.96
C ARG A 39 -9.99 -19.68 -3.27
N LEU A 40 -9.08 -19.30 -2.40
CA LEU A 40 -8.21 -20.21 -1.66
C LEU A 40 -8.87 -20.55 -0.32
N GLY A 41 -9.56 -21.71 -0.25
CA GLY A 41 -10.35 -22.10 0.91
C GLY A 41 -9.54 -22.53 2.14
N TRP A 42 -8.22 -22.33 2.15
CA TRP A 42 -7.31 -22.66 3.25
C TRP A 42 -6.75 -21.43 3.96
N LEU A 43 -7.15 -20.24 3.57
CA LEU A 43 -6.70 -18.99 4.18
C LEU A 43 -7.85 -18.04 4.44
N VAL A 44 -7.65 -17.16 5.40
CA VAL A 44 -8.45 -15.96 5.63
C VAL A 44 -7.64 -14.72 5.29
N HIS A 45 -8.29 -13.68 4.75
CA HIS A 45 -7.63 -12.40 4.48
C HIS A 45 -8.63 -11.25 4.50
N GLY A 46 -8.12 -10.05 4.61
CA GLY A 46 -8.94 -8.85 4.49
C GLY A 46 -8.14 -7.58 4.64
N PHE A 47 -8.67 -6.52 4.02
CA PHE A 47 -8.20 -5.16 4.16
C PHE A 47 -9.30 -4.38 4.86
N SER A 48 -8.97 -3.75 5.98
CA SER A 48 -9.94 -2.98 6.75
C SER A 48 -10.37 -1.70 6.04
N THR A 49 -11.51 -1.18 6.46
CA THR A 49 -11.99 0.13 6.05
C THR A 49 -12.15 1.05 7.26
N ARG A 50 -12.48 2.31 7.05
CA ARG A 50 -12.63 3.34 8.08
C ARG A 50 -13.91 3.20 8.92
N PRO A 51 -15.12 2.90 8.38
CA PRO A 51 -16.35 2.93 9.13
C PRO A 51 -16.52 1.80 10.15
N GLY A 52 -17.35 2.02 11.18
CA GLY A 52 -17.92 0.98 12.03
C GLY A 52 -17.16 0.66 13.32
N GLY A 53 -16.12 1.41 13.65
CA GLY A 53 -15.33 1.19 14.86
C GLY A 53 -15.85 1.88 16.13
N ALA A 54 -15.07 1.73 17.21
CA ALA A 54 -15.30 2.35 18.51
C ALA A 54 -14.47 3.63 18.73
N SER A 55 -13.49 3.92 17.85
CA SER A 55 -12.65 5.12 17.94
C SER A 55 -13.40 6.37 17.51
N GLU A 56 -13.06 7.51 18.07
CA GLU A 56 -13.60 8.81 17.72
C GLU A 56 -12.49 9.68 17.14
N LEU A 57 -12.52 9.89 15.82
CA LEU A 57 -11.53 10.72 15.15
C LEU A 57 -11.72 12.18 15.60
N PRO A 58 -10.66 12.88 16.04
CA PRO A 58 -10.73 14.28 16.38
C PRO A 58 -11.24 15.13 15.22
N ALA A 59 -12.11 16.10 15.50
CA ALA A 59 -12.54 17.05 14.47
C ALA A 59 -11.33 17.82 13.92
N PRO A 60 -11.26 18.09 12.61
CA PRO A 60 -10.07 18.68 11.98
C PRO A 60 -9.77 20.12 12.41
N VAL A 61 -10.73 20.83 13.00
CA VAL A 61 -10.53 22.23 13.48
C VAL A 61 -11.32 22.46 14.77
N ARG A 62 -10.70 23.09 15.78
CA ARG A 62 -11.40 23.60 16.97
C ARG A 62 -12.49 24.60 16.53
N GLY A 63 -13.76 24.32 16.89
CA GLY A 63 -14.91 25.17 16.54
C GLY A 63 -15.71 24.68 15.32
N SER A 64 -15.30 23.62 14.64
CA SER A 64 -16.13 22.95 13.63
C SER A 64 -17.35 22.31 14.29
N LYS A 65 -18.55 22.56 13.74
CA LYS A 65 -19.80 21.87 14.13
C LYS A 65 -19.84 20.39 13.68
N SER A 66 -18.74 19.87 13.13
CA SER A 66 -18.59 18.48 12.74
C SER A 66 -18.63 17.60 14.00
N LYS A 67 -19.61 16.71 14.07
CA LYS A 67 -19.68 15.67 15.11
C LYS A 67 -18.49 14.74 14.96
N SER A 68 -17.92 14.27 16.09
CA SER A 68 -16.90 13.23 16.08
C SER A 68 -17.42 12.02 15.30
N GLU A 69 -16.61 11.56 14.33
CA GLU A 69 -16.95 10.40 13.52
C GLU A 69 -16.45 9.13 14.20
N ARG A 70 -17.33 8.13 14.36
CA ARG A 70 -16.93 6.80 14.84
C ARG A 70 -16.23 6.02 13.73
N VAL A 71 -14.97 5.68 13.97
CA VAL A 71 -14.07 5.07 12.98
C VAL A 71 -13.41 3.80 13.49
N LEU A 72 -13.03 2.91 12.57
CA LEU A 72 -12.31 1.66 12.84
C LEU A 72 -10.80 1.92 12.79
N ASN A 73 -10.27 2.72 13.73
CA ASN A 73 -8.82 2.85 13.85
C ASN A 73 -8.21 1.56 14.41
N LEU A 74 -7.22 1.01 13.70
CA LEU A 74 -6.55 -0.24 14.04
C LEU A 74 -5.08 -0.03 14.44
N GLY A 75 -4.60 1.21 14.43
CA GLY A 75 -3.26 1.60 14.86
C GLY A 75 -3.25 2.24 16.25
N PHE A 76 -2.21 1.96 17.02
CA PHE A 76 -1.99 2.66 18.28
C PHE A 76 -1.42 4.06 18.00
N THR A 77 -2.32 5.01 17.81
CA THR A 77 -2.04 6.43 17.52
C THR A 77 -2.19 7.25 18.80
N ASP A 78 -1.52 8.41 18.87
CA ASP A 78 -1.50 9.26 20.08
C ASP A 78 -2.87 9.86 20.42
N TRP A 79 -3.77 9.98 19.45
CA TRP A 79 -5.11 10.52 19.63
C TRP A 79 -6.15 9.48 20.08
N ASP A 80 -5.81 8.19 20.07
CA ASP A 80 -6.75 7.11 20.39
C ASP A 80 -6.31 6.30 21.61
N THR A 81 -7.24 5.62 22.25
CA THR A 81 -6.98 4.84 23.46
C THR A 81 -6.69 3.37 23.11
N ARG A 82 -5.77 2.75 23.84
CA ARG A 82 -5.45 1.33 23.65
C ARG A 82 -6.67 0.41 23.74
N PRO A 83 -7.60 0.57 24.70
CA PRO A 83 -8.83 -0.26 24.75
C PRO A 83 -9.65 -0.18 23.47
N ARG A 84 -9.89 1.02 22.94
CA ARG A 84 -10.67 1.22 21.69
C ARG A 84 -9.98 0.55 20.48
N VAL A 85 -8.68 0.74 20.34
CA VAL A 85 -7.91 0.11 19.25
C VAL A 85 -7.94 -1.42 19.38
N THR A 86 -7.81 -1.95 20.60
CA THR A 86 -7.87 -3.40 20.85
C THR A 86 -9.25 -3.96 20.52
N GLU A 87 -10.32 -3.26 20.91
CA GLU A 87 -11.70 -3.62 20.55
C GLU A 87 -11.92 -3.63 19.03
N ASN A 88 -11.44 -2.59 18.35
CA ASN A 88 -11.52 -2.48 16.89
C ASN A 88 -10.78 -3.63 16.18
N ARG A 89 -9.58 -3.96 16.64
CA ARG A 89 -8.81 -5.10 16.12
C ARG A 89 -9.57 -6.41 16.29
N ALA A 90 -10.10 -6.65 17.48
CA ALA A 90 -10.89 -7.86 17.74
C ALA A 90 -12.15 -7.93 16.85
N LYS A 91 -12.83 -6.80 16.61
CA LYS A 91 -13.97 -6.72 15.67
C LYS A 91 -13.53 -7.07 14.23
N PHE A 92 -12.45 -6.46 13.75
CA PHE A 92 -11.95 -6.68 12.40
C PHE A 92 -11.47 -8.13 12.20
N PHE A 93 -10.69 -8.70 13.13
CA PHE A 93 -10.20 -10.06 13.02
C PHE A 93 -11.35 -11.09 13.03
N ARG A 94 -12.37 -10.88 13.87
CA ARG A 94 -13.59 -11.71 13.80
C ARG A 94 -14.32 -11.57 12.46
N ALA A 95 -14.41 -10.37 11.92
CA ALA A 95 -15.09 -10.10 10.65
C ALA A 95 -14.45 -10.83 9.45
N ILE A 96 -13.15 -11.09 9.51
CA ILE A 96 -12.41 -11.85 8.48
C ILE A 96 -12.24 -13.33 8.81
N GLY A 97 -12.85 -13.85 9.89
CA GLY A 97 -12.72 -15.25 10.30
C GLY A 97 -11.49 -15.57 11.16
N ALA A 98 -10.61 -14.60 11.41
CA ALA A 98 -9.34 -14.78 12.11
C ALA A 98 -9.40 -14.58 13.64
N GLY A 99 -10.58 -14.59 14.26
CA GLY A 99 -10.77 -14.20 15.67
C GLY A 99 -10.06 -15.10 16.70
N LYS A 100 -9.62 -16.28 16.31
CA LYS A 100 -8.87 -17.23 17.16
C LYS A 100 -7.39 -17.34 16.81
N MET A 101 -6.92 -16.67 15.75
CA MET A 101 -5.54 -16.75 15.28
C MET A 101 -4.61 -15.92 16.15
N ARG A 102 -3.35 -16.35 16.26
CA ARG A 102 -2.27 -15.59 16.88
C ARG A 102 -1.79 -14.52 15.92
N VAL A 103 -1.80 -13.26 16.35
CA VAL A 103 -1.48 -12.12 15.49
C VAL A 103 0.02 -11.87 15.49
N ALA A 104 0.63 -11.83 14.31
CA ALA A 104 2.01 -11.39 14.10
C ALA A 104 2.02 -10.02 13.42
N ALA A 105 2.74 -9.07 13.99
CA ALA A 105 2.92 -7.72 13.46
C ALA A 105 4.32 -7.20 13.78
N LEU A 106 4.83 -6.26 12.99
CA LEU A 106 6.14 -5.65 13.18
C LEU A 106 6.04 -4.19 13.62
N LYS A 107 7.11 -3.67 14.18
CA LYS A 107 7.35 -2.23 14.21
C LYS A 107 7.82 -1.80 12.82
N GLN A 108 6.91 -1.26 12.03
CA GLN A 108 7.17 -0.83 10.65
C GLN A 108 8.07 0.42 10.63
N LEU A 109 9.10 0.42 9.79
CA LEU A 109 10.12 1.45 9.69
C LEU A 109 10.28 2.03 8.29
N HIS A 110 9.46 1.60 7.32
CA HIS A 110 9.62 1.87 5.89
C HIS A 110 10.94 1.32 5.32
N SER A 111 11.34 0.15 5.80
CA SER A 111 12.54 -0.61 5.41
C SER A 111 12.23 -1.64 4.32
N ASP A 112 13.21 -2.47 4.03
CA ASP A 112 13.10 -3.66 3.16
C ASP A 112 13.25 -4.98 3.95
N ALA A 113 13.24 -4.89 5.29
CA ALA A 113 13.37 -6.04 6.14
C ALA A 113 12.10 -6.89 6.13
N ALA A 114 12.25 -8.17 5.77
CA ALA A 114 11.21 -9.19 5.80
C ALA A 114 11.57 -10.26 6.83
N HIS A 115 10.60 -10.71 7.64
CA HIS A 115 10.80 -11.70 8.68
C HIS A 115 10.00 -12.98 8.42
N PHE A 116 10.68 -14.11 8.45
CA PHE A 116 10.04 -15.41 8.58
C PHE A 116 9.47 -15.53 9.99
N ILE A 117 8.19 -15.86 10.10
CA ILE A 117 7.49 -16.06 11.38
C ILE A 117 7.22 -17.54 11.57
N ASP A 118 7.76 -18.08 12.64
CA ASP A 118 7.57 -19.46 13.09
C ASP A 118 7.23 -19.50 14.58
N SER A 119 7.08 -20.69 15.14
CA SER A 119 6.78 -20.87 16.56
C SER A 119 7.85 -20.30 17.50
N ALA A 120 9.11 -20.20 17.05
CA ALA A 120 10.23 -19.73 17.89
C ALA A 120 10.24 -18.20 18.05
N ASN A 121 9.79 -17.44 17.04
CA ASN A 121 9.82 -15.98 17.05
C ASN A 121 8.45 -15.30 17.05
N LEU A 122 7.37 -16.06 16.98
CA LEU A 122 6.00 -15.51 16.94
C LEU A 122 5.69 -14.60 18.13
N ASP A 123 6.18 -14.92 19.32
CA ASP A 123 5.96 -14.09 20.52
C ASP A 123 6.65 -12.73 20.42
N ALA A 124 7.81 -12.66 19.79
CA ALA A 124 8.51 -11.41 19.50
C ALA A 124 7.74 -10.54 18.49
N ALA A 125 6.95 -11.15 17.59
CA ALA A 125 6.15 -10.48 16.58
C ALA A 125 4.73 -10.12 17.05
N THR A 126 4.22 -10.67 18.17
CA THR A 126 2.79 -10.54 18.53
C THR A 126 2.37 -9.18 19.06
N ALA A 127 3.28 -8.37 19.54
CA ALA A 127 2.94 -7.19 20.33
C ALA A 127 2.57 -5.92 19.52
N GLY A 128 2.49 -5.96 18.21
CA GLY A 128 2.18 -4.79 17.38
C GLY A 128 3.15 -3.62 17.64
N ALA A 129 2.67 -2.47 18.17
CA ALA A 129 3.53 -1.32 18.48
C ALA A 129 4.65 -1.63 19.52
N LYS A 130 4.57 -2.74 20.22
CA LYS A 130 5.59 -3.25 21.13
C LYS A 130 6.37 -4.44 20.55
N SER A 131 6.16 -4.77 19.26
CA SER A 131 6.92 -5.85 18.62
C SER A 131 8.42 -5.60 18.80
N ALA A 132 9.14 -6.63 19.23
CA ALA A 132 10.60 -6.61 19.29
C ALA A 132 11.20 -6.66 17.88
N LEU A 133 10.47 -7.21 16.90
CA LEU A 133 10.90 -7.31 15.52
C LEU A 133 10.58 -6.01 14.76
N GLN A 134 11.57 -5.49 14.05
CA GLN A 134 11.49 -4.29 13.25
C GLN A 134 11.59 -4.65 11.76
N GLY A 135 10.67 -4.15 10.95
CA GLY A 135 10.64 -4.44 9.51
C GLY A 135 9.28 -4.13 8.90
N ASP A 136 9.15 -4.43 7.63
CA ASP A 136 7.97 -4.03 6.86
C ASP A 136 7.32 -5.18 6.08
N ALA A 137 7.83 -6.41 6.24
CA ALA A 137 7.21 -7.61 5.69
C ALA A 137 7.35 -8.81 6.65
N LEU A 138 6.29 -9.63 6.67
CA LEU A 138 6.25 -10.91 7.40
C LEU A 138 5.81 -12.00 6.42
N PHE A 139 6.34 -13.20 6.60
CA PHE A 139 5.90 -14.37 5.84
C PHE A 139 5.97 -15.63 6.70
N THR A 140 5.07 -16.58 6.44
CA THR A 140 4.96 -17.83 7.20
C THR A 140 4.24 -18.91 6.38
N ARG A 141 4.35 -20.16 6.86
CA ARG A 141 3.46 -21.27 6.50
C ARG A 141 2.78 -21.91 7.72
N GLU A 142 2.87 -21.27 8.89
CA GLU A 142 2.30 -21.79 10.13
C GLU A 142 0.78 -21.59 10.16
N PRO A 143 -0.03 -22.66 10.33
CA PRO A 143 -1.46 -22.53 10.56
C PRO A 143 -1.77 -21.79 11.86
N GLY A 144 -2.91 -21.12 11.92
CA GLY A 144 -3.35 -20.38 13.09
C GLY A 144 -2.61 -19.06 13.34
N VAL A 145 -1.68 -18.65 12.44
CA VAL A 145 -0.98 -17.36 12.51
C VAL A 145 -1.62 -16.37 11.54
N LEU A 146 -1.91 -15.17 12.04
CA LEU A 146 -2.42 -14.04 11.26
C LEU A 146 -1.31 -12.99 11.10
N LEU A 147 -0.81 -12.82 9.89
CA LEU A 147 0.14 -11.77 9.53
C LEU A 147 -0.58 -10.45 9.30
N VAL A 148 -0.04 -9.36 9.87
CA VAL A 148 -0.70 -8.04 9.86
C VAL A 148 0.29 -6.94 9.53
N VAL A 149 -0.08 -6.08 8.56
CA VAL A 149 0.60 -4.80 8.28
C VAL A 149 -0.39 -3.64 8.38
N GLN A 150 0.10 -2.48 8.83
CA GLN A 150 -0.70 -1.27 9.01
C GLN A 150 -0.36 -0.27 7.91
N THR A 151 -1.37 0.43 7.41
CA THR A 151 -1.20 1.47 6.39
C THR A 151 -2.08 2.70 6.67
N ALA A 152 -1.68 3.83 6.13
CA ALA A 152 -2.47 4.99 5.84
C ALA A 152 -1.73 5.72 4.71
N ASP A 153 -2.03 5.31 3.47
CA ASP A 153 -1.46 5.69 2.17
C ASP A 153 -0.45 4.70 1.55
N CYS A 154 0.51 4.13 2.31
CA CYS A 154 1.44 3.14 1.78
C CYS A 154 0.72 1.91 1.24
N VAL A 155 1.35 1.21 0.30
CA VAL A 155 0.77 0.04 -0.39
C VAL A 155 0.85 -1.20 0.49
N PRO A 156 -0.29 -1.78 0.92
CA PRO A 156 -0.31 -3.11 1.53
C PRO A 156 -0.35 -4.18 0.43
N ILE A 157 0.48 -5.20 0.55
CA ILE A 157 0.51 -6.33 -0.39
C ILE A 157 0.40 -7.63 0.42
N LEU A 158 -0.51 -8.50 0.01
CA LEU A 158 -0.65 -9.85 0.56
C LEU A 158 -0.25 -10.87 -0.51
N PHE A 159 0.57 -11.85 -0.13
CA PHE A 159 0.93 -12.99 -0.98
C PHE A 159 0.32 -14.27 -0.45
N ALA A 160 -0.07 -15.14 -1.36
CA ALA A 160 -0.39 -16.55 -1.10
C ALA A 160 0.28 -17.43 -2.15
N ASP A 161 1.17 -18.30 -1.71
CA ASP A 161 1.73 -19.39 -2.50
C ASP A 161 0.73 -20.56 -2.49
N LYS A 162 0.15 -20.86 -3.65
CA LYS A 162 -0.88 -21.89 -3.82
C LYS A 162 -0.32 -23.30 -3.61
N LYS A 163 0.96 -23.52 -3.93
CA LYS A 163 1.60 -24.82 -3.91
C LYS A 163 2.10 -25.18 -2.52
N ASN A 164 2.83 -24.26 -1.89
CA ASN A 164 3.48 -24.51 -0.60
C ASN A 164 2.63 -24.09 0.59
N ARG A 165 1.42 -23.53 0.37
CA ARG A 165 0.54 -22.95 1.40
C ARG A 165 1.28 -21.99 2.32
N ALA A 166 2.08 -21.10 1.71
CA ALA A 166 2.79 -20.04 2.42
C ALA A 166 2.15 -18.68 2.13
N ILE A 167 2.23 -17.77 3.08
CA ILE A 167 1.62 -16.45 2.99
C ILE A 167 2.61 -15.35 3.36
N ALA A 168 2.38 -14.12 2.88
CA ALA A 168 3.10 -12.93 3.35
C ALA A 168 2.17 -11.71 3.45
N ALA A 169 2.51 -10.81 4.37
CA ALA A 169 1.94 -9.47 4.49
C ALA A 169 3.07 -8.44 4.41
N ILE A 170 2.94 -7.46 3.53
CA ILE A 170 4.01 -6.53 3.15
C ILE A 170 3.47 -5.11 3.20
N HIS A 171 4.20 -4.21 3.86
CA HIS A 171 4.00 -2.77 3.84
C HIS A 171 5.02 -2.13 2.90
N SER A 172 4.57 -1.56 1.78
CA SER A 172 5.42 -0.96 0.77
C SER A 172 5.10 0.52 0.59
N GLY A 173 5.78 1.39 1.35
CA GLY A 173 5.85 2.82 1.08
C GLY A 173 6.85 3.10 -0.06
N TRP A 174 7.10 4.37 -0.42
CA TRP A 174 8.02 4.70 -1.51
C TRP A 174 9.46 4.17 -1.27
N ARG A 175 9.96 4.22 -0.02
CA ARG A 175 11.27 3.66 0.34
C ARG A 175 11.29 2.15 0.20
N GLY A 176 10.24 1.46 0.68
CA GLY A 176 10.10 0.01 0.53
C GLY A 176 9.96 -0.41 -0.93
N THR A 177 9.25 0.37 -1.75
CA THR A 177 9.15 0.15 -3.20
C THR A 177 10.52 0.34 -3.87
N LEU A 178 11.22 1.42 -3.55
CA LEU A 178 12.58 1.69 -4.05
C LEU A 178 13.53 0.55 -3.69
N ALA A 179 13.49 0.08 -2.46
CA ALA A 179 14.29 -1.04 -1.97
C ALA A 179 13.75 -2.42 -2.40
N ARG A 180 12.67 -2.48 -3.20
CA ARG A 180 12.06 -3.71 -3.76
C ARG A 180 11.59 -4.70 -2.69
N ILE A 181 10.99 -4.23 -1.60
CA ILE A 181 10.62 -5.07 -0.45
C ILE A 181 9.73 -6.27 -0.85
N ALA A 182 8.77 -6.08 -1.77
CA ALA A 182 7.90 -7.16 -2.22
C ALA A 182 8.68 -8.26 -2.97
N VAL A 183 9.61 -7.88 -3.84
CA VAL A 183 10.49 -8.82 -4.55
C VAL A 183 11.44 -9.53 -3.60
N LYS A 184 12.02 -8.81 -2.64
CA LYS A 184 12.88 -9.40 -1.60
C LYS A 184 12.12 -10.39 -0.72
N THR A 185 10.87 -10.07 -0.36
CA THR A 185 10.01 -11.00 0.39
C THR A 185 9.73 -12.27 -0.41
N LEU A 186 9.42 -12.14 -1.71
CA LEU A 186 9.25 -13.28 -2.60
C LEU A 186 10.51 -14.14 -2.68
N GLY A 187 11.69 -13.51 -2.82
CA GLY A 187 12.98 -14.21 -2.81
C GLY A 187 13.25 -14.94 -1.49
N ARG A 188 12.85 -14.35 -0.34
CA ARG A 188 12.94 -15.01 0.95
C ARG A 188 11.99 -16.21 1.08
N MET A 189 10.75 -16.08 0.60
CA MET A 189 9.79 -17.20 0.54
C MET A 189 10.31 -18.33 -0.36
N LYS A 190 11.01 -17.99 -1.46
CA LYS A 190 11.67 -18.98 -2.31
C LYS A 190 12.76 -19.74 -1.56
N MET A 191 13.59 -19.05 -0.81
CA MET A 191 14.67 -19.67 -0.01
C MET A 191 14.12 -20.57 1.11
N GLU A 192 13.05 -20.14 1.80
CA GLU A 192 12.53 -20.85 2.98
C GLU A 192 11.55 -21.98 2.60
N PHE A 193 10.77 -21.81 1.54
CA PHE A 193 9.65 -22.70 1.22
C PHE A 193 9.70 -23.28 -0.20
N GLY A 194 10.66 -22.85 -1.04
CA GLY A 194 10.68 -23.20 -2.46
C GLY A 194 9.57 -22.53 -3.26
N THR A 195 9.09 -21.36 -2.81
CA THR A 195 8.06 -20.59 -3.51
C THR A 195 8.54 -20.16 -4.89
N GLU A 196 7.81 -20.52 -5.95
CA GLU A 196 8.07 -20.03 -7.29
C GLU A 196 7.10 -18.87 -7.62
N PRO A 197 7.56 -17.84 -8.35
CA PRO A 197 6.73 -16.66 -8.66
C PRO A 197 5.39 -17.00 -9.33
N GLU A 198 5.36 -17.99 -10.21
CA GLU A 198 4.17 -18.46 -10.92
C GLU A 198 3.14 -19.13 -9.99
N ASP A 199 3.52 -19.53 -8.80
CA ASP A 199 2.62 -20.09 -7.80
C ASP A 199 2.00 -19.05 -6.87
N VAL A 200 2.49 -17.79 -6.93
CA VAL A 200 2.05 -16.72 -6.04
C VAL A 200 0.86 -15.95 -6.58
N ILE A 201 -0.18 -15.81 -5.77
CA ILE A 201 -1.23 -14.81 -5.94
C ILE A 201 -0.84 -13.59 -5.10
N ALA A 202 -0.74 -12.42 -5.73
CA ALA A 202 -0.48 -11.15 -5.09
C ALA A 202 -1.73 -10.27 -5.05
N ALA A 203 -2.10 -9.78 -3.87
CA ALA A 203 -3.21 -8.85 -3.68
C ALA A 203 -2.68 -7.50 -3.20
N ILE A 204 -2.76 -6.48 -4.06
CA ILE A 204 -2.38 -5.10 -3.75
C ILE A 204 -3.61 -4.35 -3.27
N GLY A 205 -3.65 -4.00 -1.99
CA GLY A 205 -4.78 -3.36 -1.34
C GLY A 205 -4.89 -1.86 -1.61
N PRO A 206 -5.84 -1.17 -0.95
CA PRO A 206 -6.01 0.27 -1.05
C PRO A 206 -4.75 1.02 -0.63
N ALA A 207 -4.34 2.00 -1.44
CA ALA A 207 -3.19 2.84 -1.21
C ALA A 207 -3.43 4.24 -1.76
N ILE A 208 -2.54 5.19 -1.48
CA ILE A 208 -2.62 6.49 -2.13
C ILE A 208 -2.34 6.33 -3.64
N GLY A 209 -3.26 6.81 -4.46
CA GLY A 209 -3.12 6.77 -5.91
C GLY A 209 -2.28 7.94 -6.43
N ARG A 210 -1.77 7.80 -7.67
CA ARG A 210 -1.03 8.87 -8.32
C ARG A 210 -1.82 10.20 -8.43
N CYS A 211 -3.16 10.15 -8.44
CA CYS A 211 -4.02 11.33 -8.40
C CYS A 211 -3.80 12.23 -7.17
N CYS A 212 -3.20 11.70 -6.08
CA CYS A 212 -3.02 12.38 -4.80
C CYS A 212 -1.60 12.27 -4.23
N TYR A 213 -0.74 11.42 -4.81
CA TYR A 213 0.59 11.18 -4.26
C TYR A 213 1.65 12.04 -4.96
N GLU A 214 1.60 13.33 -4.65
CA GLU A 214 2.64 14.27 -5.04
C GLU A 214 3.94 13.97 -4.28
N VAL A 215 5.07 13.97 -4.99
CA VAL A 215 6.42 13.74 -4.44
C VAL A 215 7.39 14.81 -4.94
N GLY A 216 8.49 14.99 -4.20
CA GLY A 216 9.55 15.93 -4.56
C GLY A 216 10.57 15.35 -5.53
N SER A 217 11.53 16.18 -5.91
CA SER A 217 12.61 15.83 -6.84
C SER A 217 13.49 14.70 -6.30
N GLU A 218 13.70 14.66 -4.99
CA GLU A 218 14.51 13.63 -4.35
C GLU A 218 13.95 12.21 -4.62
N VAL A 219 12.62 12.04 -4.53
CA VAL A 219 11.98 10.75 -4.82
C VAL A 219 12.06 10.42 -6.30
N ALA A 220 11.86 11.41 -7.18
CA ALA A 220 11.96 11.21 -8.62
C ALA A 220 13.38 10.78 -9.03
N SER A 221 14.41 11.45 -8.52
CA SER A 221 15.81 11.13 -8.77
C SER A 221 16.20 9.75 -8.25
N ASP A 222 15.76 9.38 -7.04
CA ASP A 222 16.05 8.06 -6.47
C ASP A 222 15.44 6.94 -7.32
N PHE A 223 14.21 7.13 -7.81
CA PHE A 223 13.55 6.15 -8.69
C PHE A 223 14.21 6.07 -10.06
N ASP A 224 14.61 7.21 -10.65
CA ASP A 224 15.30 7.24 -11.94
C ASP A 224 16.66 6.54 -11.89
N ALA A 225 17.42 6.79 -10.82
CA ALA A 225 18.70 6.12 -10.60
C ALA A 225 18.56 4.59 -10.39
N GLN A 226 17.45 4.14 -9.82
CA GLN A 226 17.24 2.74 -9.44
C GLN A 226 16.54 1.90 -10.51
N PHE A 227 15.68 2.51 -11.34
CA PHE A 227 14.81 1.78 -12.26
C PHE A 227 14.83 2.38 -13.67
N ARG A 228 15.14 1.54 -14.65
CA ARG A 228 15.21 1.91 -16.07
C ARG A 228 13.91 2.51 -16.62
N ASP A 229 12.76 1.99 -16.14
CA ASP A 229 11.43 2.37 -16.62
C ASP A 229 10.66 3.22 -15.58
N ALA A 230 11.38 3.88 -14.65
CA ALA A 230 10.77 4.68 -13.57
C ALA A 230 9.75 5.69 -14.06
N ARG A 231 10.05 6.36 -15.19
CA ARG A 231 9.18 7.38 -15.81
C ARG A 231 7.74 6.91 -15.99
N ALA A 232 7.50 5.64 -16.30
CA ALA A 232 6.15 5.11 -16.52
C ALA A 232 5.26 5.16 -15.26
N TRP A 233 5.85 5.34 -14.09
CA TRP A 233 5.16 5.40 -12.81
C TRP A 233 4.87 6.83 -12.33
N PHE A 234 5.34 7.84 -13.09
CA PHE A 234 5.15 9.25 -12.73
C PHE A 234 4.23 9.97 -13.71
N ASP A 235 3.44 10.90 -13.18
CA ASP A 235 2.72 11.94 -13.92
C ASP A 235 3.35 13.31 -13.62
N GLY A 236 3.51 14.14 -14.64
CA GLY A 236 4.13 15.46 -14.54
C GLY A 236 5.51 15.51 -15.18
N PRO A 237 6.28 16.58 -14.95
CA PRO A 237 7.58 16.83 -15.58
C PRO A 237 8.69 16.00 -14.90
N PHE A 238 8.62 14.68 -14.98
CA PHE A 238 9.53 13.74 -14.33
C PHE A 238 10.99 13.97 -14.75
N ASP A 239 11.25 14.11 -16.06
CA ASP A 239 12.62 14.25 -16.56
C ASP A 239 13.30 15.51 -16.04
N ALA A 240 12.57 16.63 -15.96
CA ALA A 240 13.08 17.88 -15.42
C ALA A 240 13.37 17.81 -13.92
N LEU A 241 12.61 17.00 -13.16
CA LEU A 241 12.83 16.81 -11.73
C LEU A 241 13.95 15.79 -11.45
N ALA A 242 14.00 14.70 -12.19
CA ALA A 242 15.00 13.65 -12.01
C ALA A 242 16.40 14.12 -12.42
N SER A 243 16.53 14.92 -13.48
CA SER A 243 17.80 15.51 -13.94
C SER A 243 18.27 16.70 -13.11
N GLY A 244 17.41 17.25 -12.24
CA GLY A 244 17.69 18.50 -11.53
C GLY A 244 17.65 19.75 -12.41
N GLU A 245 17.24 19.60 -13.68
CA GLU A 245 17.09 20.72 -14.60
C GLU A 245 15.84 21.54 -14.27
N SER A 246 15.96 22.87 -14.37
CA SER A 246 14.79 23.75 -14.35
C SER A 246 14.00 23.56 -15.65
N ASP A 247 12.65 23.54 -15.55
CA ASP A 247 11.76 23.43 -16.70
C ASP A 247 12.22 24.42 -17.80
N PRO A 248 12.56 23.93 -19.03
CA PRO A 248 12.99 24.82 -20.13
C PRO A 248 11.92 25.80 -20.54
N ASN A 249 10.66 25.59 -20.23
CA ASN A 249 9.56 26.55 -20.45
C ASN A 249 9.53 27.71 -19.43
N TRP A 250 10.45 27.73 -18.50
CA TRP A 250 10.57 28.69 -17.41
C TRP A 250 11.15 30.05 -17.80
N LEU A 251 12.02 30.06 -18.80
CA LEU A 251 12.71 31.27 -19.24
C LEU A 251 11.75 32.44 -19.55
N PRO A 252 10.60 32.25 -20.21
CA PRO A 252 9.65 33.33 -20.43
C PRO A 252 9.03 33.90 -19.14
N TRP A 253 8.83 33.04 -18.13
CA TRP A 253 8.22 33.44 -16.86
C TRP A 253 9.19 34.16 -15.92
N LEU A 254 10.47 33.79 -15.94
CA LEU A 254 11.52 34.48 -15.18
C LEU A 254 11.70 35.94 -15.60
N THR A 255 11.48 36.24 -16.87
CA THR A 255 11.58 37.58 -17.43
C THR A 255 10.32 38.42 -17.21
N MET A 256 9.18 37.84 -16.88
CA MET A 256 7.89 38.49 -16.73
C MET A 256 7.43 38.67 -15.27
N LYS A 257 8.12 38.07 -14.29
CA LYS A 257 7.77 38.19 -12.87
C LYS A 257 8.52 39.29 -12.15
N PRO A 258 7.85 40.02 -11.24
CA PRO A 258 8.51 40.96 -10.36
C PRO A 258 9.61 40.27 -9.52
N PRO A 259 10.70 40.95 -9.17
CA PRO A 259 11.71 40.39 -8.28
C PRO A 259 11.11 39.89 -6.97
N GLY A 260 11.46 38.67 -6.56
CA GLY A 260 11.01 38.06 -5.30
C GLY A 260 9.97 36.92 -5.41
N HIS A 261 9.51 36.61 -6.61
CA HIS A 261 8.60 35.48 -6.81
C HIS A 261 9.37 34.25 -7.32
N ALA A 262 9.64 33.31 -6.40
CA ALA A 262 10.15 31.99 -6.80
C ALA A 262 9.12 31.28 -7.71
N PRO A 263 9.60 30.53 -8.68
CA PRO A 263 8.79 29.66 -9.50
C PRO A 263 7.96 28.70 -8.63
N PRO A 264 6.72 28.32 -9.03
CA PRO A 264 6.05 27.21 -8.37
C PRO A 264 6.93 25.96 -8.50
N PRO A 265 7.10 25.21 -7.41
CA PRO A 265 7.90 23.99 -7.47
C PRO A 265 7.32 23.04 -8.50
N LEU A 266 8.20 22.41 -9.29
CA LEU A 266 7.81 21.32 -10.16
C LEU A 266 7.21 20.19 -9.31
N ARG A 267 6.06 19.67 -9.72
CA ARG A 267 5.32 18.65 -8.98
C ARG A 267 5.10 17.45 -9.85
N VAL A 268 5.49 16.29 -9.34
CA VAL A 268 5.19 15.02 -9.98
C VAL A 268 4.40 14.14 -9.04
N HIS A 269 3.59 13.26 -9.62
CA HIS A 269 2.79 12.30 -8.87
C HIS A 269 3.28 10.90 -9.17
N LEU A 270 3.56 10.15 -8.10
CA LEU A 270 4.05 8.77 -8.18
C LEU A 270 2.90 7.77 -8.05
N ASP A 271 2.86 6.79 -8.97
CA ASP A 271 1.98 5.61 -8.91
C ASP A 271 2.69 4.45 -8.21
N LEU A 272 2.66 4.42 -6.87
CA LEU A 272 3.25 3.34 -6.08
C LEU A 272 2.63 1.96 -6.38
N VAL A 273 1.34 1.93 -6.73
CA VAL A 273 0.65 0.68 -7.06
C VAL A 273 1.17 0.13 -8.38
N ALA A 274 1.30 0.99 -9.39
CA ALA A 274 1.87 0.60 -10.69
C ALA A 274 3.32 0.15 -10.56
N ALA A 275 4.14 0.84 -9.76
CA ALA A 275 5.53 0.48 -9.50
C ALA A 275 5.63 -0.92 -8.85
N ASN A 276 4.92 -1.17 -7.75
CA ASN A 276 4.93 -2.49 -7.10
C ASN A 276 4.41 -3.60 -8.03
N ARG A 277 3.36 -3.32 -8.82
CA ARG A 277 2.84 -4.28 -9.80
C ARG A 277 3.88 -4.62 -10.87
N ALA A 278 4.58 -3.63 -11.42
CA ALA A 278 5.63 -3.82 -12.41
C ALA A 278 6.78 -4.67 -11.82
N LEU A 279 7.29 -4.29 -10.64
CA LEU A 279 8.35 -5.01 -9.96
C LEU A 279 8.01 -6.49 -9.68
N LEU A 280 6.76 -6.79 -9.31
CA LEU A 280 6.31 -8.17 -9.12
C LEU A 280 6.21 -8.92 -10.45
N THR A 281 5.75 -8.26 -11.52
CA THR A 281 5.70 -8.86 -12.86
C THR A 281 7.10 -9.19 -13.36
N ASP A 282 8.05 -8.27 -13.19
CA ASP A 282 9.45 -8.45 -13.57
C ASP A 282 10.14 -9.56 -12.74
N ALA A 283 9.67 -9.77 -11.49
CA ALA A 283 10.12 -10.88 -10.65
C ALA A 283 9.48 -12.24 -11.01
N GLY A 284 8.63 -12.30 -12.05
CA GLY A 284 8.04 -13.51 -12.58
C GLY A 284 6.62 -13.83 -12.08
N VAL A 285 6.00 -12.97 -11.25
CA VAL A 285 4.60 -13.18 -10.86
C VAL A 285 3.69 -12.87 -12.06
N PRO A 286 2.87 -13.83 -12.53
CA PRO A 286 2.01 -13.62 -13.68
C PRO A 286 1.06 -12.44 -13.48
N PRO A 287 0.93 -11.51 -14.45
CA PRO A 287 0.02 -10.35 -14.32
C PRO A 287 -1.42 -10.72 -13.99
N SER A 288 -1.89 -11.90 -14.41
CA SER A 288 -3.22 -12.44 -14.11
C SER A 288 -3.39 -12.87 -12.64
N GLN A 289 -2.30 -13.09 -11.92
CA GLN A 289 -2.28 -13.42 -10.49
C GLN A 289 -2.06 -12.20 -9.58
N ILE A 290 -1.88 -11.01 -10.17
CA ILE A 290 -1.77 -9.76 -9.42
C ILE A 290 -3.13 -9.05 -9.41
N SER A 291 -3.83 -9.13 -8.28
CA SER A 291 -5.12 -8.47 -8.06
C SER A 291 -4.91 -7.11 -7.38
N VAL A 292 -5.53 -6.05 -7.90
CA VAL A 292 -5.38 -4.68 -7.39
C VAL A 292 -6.73 -4.12 -6.96
N ALA A 293 -6.80 -3.53 -5.76
CA ALA A 293 -8.04 -2.94 -5.24
C ALA A 293 -8.54 -1.73 -6.04
N GLY A 294 -7.64 -0.95 -6.65
CA GLY A 294 -7.99 0.21 -7.47
C GLY A 294 -8.53 1.41 -6.69
N LEU A 295 -8.39 1.44 -5.37
CA LEU A 295 -8.94 2.46 -4.48
C LEU A 295 -7.83 3.39 -3.95
N CYS A 296 -7.99 4.71 -4.19
CA CYS A 296 -7.11 5.72 -3.62
C CYS A 296 -7.59 6.10 -2.22
N THR A 297 -6.70 6.00 -1.21
CA THR A 297 -6.99 6.35 0.19
C THR A 297 -7.39 7.81 0.36
N ALA A 298 -6.72 8.72 -0.32
CA ALA A 298 -6.99 10.15 -0.23
C ALA A 298 -8.26 10.60 -0.98
N CYS A 299 -8.67 9.87 -2.04
CA CYS A 299 -9.91 10.15 -2.77
C CYS A 299 -11.15 9.59 -2.05
N ARG A 300 -10.99 8.59 -1.19
CA ARG A 300 -12.09 7.90 -0.51
C ARG A 300 -12.01 8.03 1.01
N PRO A 301 -12.06 9.28 1.54
CA PRO A 301 -12.04 9.52 2.99
C PRO A 301 -13.28 8.97 3.71
N ASP A 302 -14.37 8.73 2.97
CA ASP A 302 -15.57 8.04 3.44
C ASP A 302 -15.33 6.57 3.80
N LEU A 303 -14.36 5.93 3.14
CA LEU A 303 -14.07 4.51 3.25
C LEU A 303 -12.69 4.19 3.83
N LEU A 304 -11.71 5.07 3.68
CA LEU A 304 -10.30 4.80 3.97
C LEU A 304 -9.66 5.94 4.77
N PHE A 305 -8.59 5.62 5.51
CA PHE A 305 -7.74 6.62 6.14
C PHE A 305 -6.62 7.06 5.22
N SER A 306 -6.29 8.35 5.23
CA SER A 306 -5.17 8.92 4.49
C SER A 306 -4.39 9.92 5.34
N TYR A 307 -3.13 9.60 5.62
CA TYR A 307 -2.22 10.50 6.32
C TYR A 307 -1.86 11.73 5.48
N ARG A 308 -1.71 11.56 4.17
CA ARG A 308 -1.43 12.66 3.25
C ARG A 308 -2.53 13.73 3.33
N ARG A 309 -3.78 13.28 3.36
CA ARG A 309 -4.95 14.16 3.36
C ARG A 309 -5.27 14.76 4.73
N GLU A 310 -5.23 13.93 5.78
CA GLU A 310 -5.81 14.29 7.09
C GLU A 310 -4.77 14.66 8.15
N LYS A 311 -3.52 14.20 8.02
CA LYS A 311 -2.41 14.32 8.99
C LYS A 311 -2.71 13.61 10.32
N ILE A 312 -3.80 13.98 11.00
CA ILE A 312 -4.34 13.24 12.16
C ILE A 312 -5.35 12.25 11.60
N THR A 313 -4.99 10.97 11.60
CA THR A 313 -5.81 9.92 10.99
C THR A 313 -5.57 8.57 11.66
N GLY A 314 -6.47 7.61 11.41
CA GLY A 314 -6.32 6.23 11.86
C GLY A 314 -5.33 5.43 11.01
N ARG A 315 -5.25 4.13 11.32
CA ARG A 315 -4.51 3.15 10.52
C ARG A 315 -5.46 2.07 10.04
N LEU A 316 -5.31 1.72 8.78
CA LEU A 316 -5.89 0.53 8.17
C LEU A 316 -4.99 -0.68 8.47
N ILE A 317 -5.56 -1.87 8.36
CA ILE A 317 -4.84 -3.14 8.42
C ILE A 317 -5.11 -3.95 7.16
N ALA A 318 -4.03 -4.53 6.61
CA ALA A 318 -4.10 -5.68 5.72
C ALA A 318 -3.66 -6.91 6.50
N ALA A 319 -4.46 -7.98 6.45
CA ALA A 319 -4.24 -9.20 7.22
C ALA A 319 -4.44 -10.45 6.34
N ILE A 320 -3.62 -11.47 6.59
CA ILE A 320 -3.72 -12.79 5.95
C ILE A 320 -3.28 -13.87 6.94
N GLY A 321 -4.01 -14.99 7.00
CA GLY A 321 -3.72 -16.11 7.89
C GLY A 321 -4.07 -17.45 7.26
N ILE A 322 -3.41 -18.53 7.70
CA ILE A 322 -3.67 -19.90 7.30
C ILE A 322 -4.60 -20.54 8.33
N GLU A 323 -5.71 -21.14 7.88
CA GLU A 323 -6.64 -21.89 8.74
C GLU A 323 -6.08 -23.23 9.19
#